data_a7c33cbe78d14ed3adc70e59b8124695
#
_entry.id   a7c33cbe78d14ed3adc70e59b8124695
#
_cell.length_a   1.000
_cell.length_b   1.000
_cell.length_c   1.000
_cell.angle_alpha   90.00
_cell.angle_beta   90.00
_cell.angle_gamma   90.00
#
_symmetry.space_group_name_H-M   'P 1'
#
loop_
_entity.id
_entity.type
_entity.pdbx_description
1 polymer ?
#
loop_
_entity_poly.entity_id
_entity_poly.type
_entity_poly.pdbx_seq_one_letter_code
_entity_poly.pdbx_strand_id
1 'polypeptide(L)'
;MSQRKKDRVTRLRKTKPAPKPIKPDLMPQWLKTDQGLAAGERFFRPVDWLAFAITTLIALVGYCLTISPDLTLEDSGELAVASMYAGVPHPPGYPVWTLYTWLFTELVPISNIAFRVALSSAVAAALSSGLLALLTSRASSRIVESISWFDGMAEHLAKRLAVVSGCVAGLMLAFSGFMWSQAVIVEVYTLSVLSLMGVLCCLYRWTQDTSRMRYLYWSFFCFGICLCNHQTLIVAAMGIETAILFAHPRLGRNFFTVNSIVYLVILVLMITDSISLFANNVPMQIIFHLLGLSFLLVSGFLWMATVVKAGEGISPDWREELRDGVKVVWSGLAYAGGAAFYLYMPLASMTNPPLNWGYPRTWDGFLHAFSRGQYAQTNPTTSFGKFIDQIFMYWEGAFDEFNASFLLLFALLPICFIYWMRNRERGWMIGTFSIYLCLAVLLMILLNPNNDKHGQDMTRVFFAASHVMLAMWMGFGVSLFLSLIHISEPTRRRGMSYAVVC
;
A
#
# COMPACT_ATOMS: atom_id res chain seq x y z
N MET A 1 -47.07 -43.17 34.03
CA MET A 1 -45.89 -42.28 33.86
C MET A 1 -44.72 -43.14 33.43
N SER A 2 -44.39 -43.27 32.17
CA SER A 2 -43.09 -43.88 31.83
C SER A 2 -42.66 -43.81 30.35
N GLN A 3 -43.44 -44.07 29.37
CA GLN A 3 -42.92 -44.21 28.00
C GLN A 3 -42.65 -42.87 27.28
N ARG A 4 -43.42 -41.82 27.53
CA ARG A 4 -43.22 -40.51 26.88
C ARG A 4 -41.95 -39.74 27.31
N LYS A 5 -41.32 -40.10 28.44
CA LYS A 5 -40.09 -39.45 28.92
C LYS A 5 -38.82 -40.05 28.32
N LYS A 6 -38.86 -41.33 27.91
CA LYS A 6 -37.71 -41.99 27.25
C LYS A 6 -37.54 -41.53 25.81
N ASP A 7 -38.64 -41.31 25.09
CA ASP A 7 -38.57 -40.85 23.69
C ASP A 7 -38.09 -39.38 23.52
N ARG A 8 -38.21 -38.58 24.59
CA ARG A 8 -37.72 -37.17 24.59
C ARG A 8 -36.21 -37.06 24.83
N VAL A 9 -35.59 -38.01 25.50
CA VAL A 9 -34.17 -38.08 25.76
C VAL A 9 -33.39 -38.62 24.57
N THR A 10 -34.01 -39.50 23.78
CA THR A 10 -33.40 -40.11 22.58
C THR A 10 -33.42 -39.15 21.37
N ARG A 11 -34.32 -38.15 21.34
CA ARG A 11 -34.35 -37.12 20.28
C ARG A 11 -33.35 -35.96 20.44
N LEU A 12 -32.70 -35.84 21.58
CA LEU A 12 -31.73 -34.75 21.87
C LEU A 12 -30.25 -35.12 21.63
N ARG A 13 -29.99 -36.38 21.23
CA ARG A 13 -28.69 -36.76 20.67
C ARG A 13 -28.72 -36.74 19.14
N LYS A 14 -29.06 -35.62 18.53
CA LYS A 14 -28.51 -35.33 17.21
C LYS A 14 -27.01 -35.12 17.42
N THR A 15 -26.25 -36.16 17.17
CA THR A 15 -24.80 -36.10 17.03
C THR A 15 -24.47 -34.89 16.15
N LYS A 16 -23.75 -33.93 16.71
CA LYS A 16 -23.11 -32.90 15.88
C LYS A 16 -22.41 -33.64 14.75
N PRO A 17 -22.61 -33.27 13.48
CA PRO A 17 -21.89 -33.91 12.39
C PRO A 17 -20.39 -33.87 12.77
N ALA A 18 -19.72 -35.00 12.63
CA ALA A 18 -18.30 -35.11 12.85
C ALA A 18 -17.60 -33.93 12.12
N PRO A 19 -16.64 -33.24 12.75
CA PRO A 19 -15.94 -32.19 12.08
C PRO A 19 -15.43 -32.74 10.75
N LYS A 20 -15.75 -32.04 9.65
CA LYS A 20 -15.23 -32.43 8.33
C LYS A 20 -13.71 -32.56 8.47
N PRO A 21 -13.10 -33.63 7.94
CA PRO A 21 -11.66 -33.80 8.02
C PRO A 21 -11.01 -32.53 7.49
N ILE A 22 -10.15 -31.92 8.31
CA ILE A 22 -9.37 -30.73 7.93
C ILE A 22 -8.50 -31.19 6.77
N LYS A 23 -8.82 -30.70 5.56
CA LYS A 23 -8.00 -30.99 4.38
C LYS A 23 -6.58 -30.50 4.67
N PRO A 24 -5.56 -31.34 4.47
CA PRO A 24 -4.19 -30.91 4.71
C PRO A 24 -3.86 -29.74 3.80
N ASP A 25 -3.26 -28.70 4.37
CA ASP A 25 -2.80 -27.54 3.64
C ASP A 25 -1.57 -27.92 2.81
N LEU A 26 -1.67 -27.77 1.49
CA LEU A 26 -0.65 -28.16 0.52
C LEU A 26 0.57 -27.22 0.50
N MET A 27 0.50 -26.09 1.22
CA MET A 27 1.58 -25.09 1.20
C MET A 27 2.71 -25.40 2.20
N PRO A 28 3.96 -24.97 1.90
CA PRO A 28 5.08 -25.07 2.83
C PRO A 28 4.75 -24.50 4.20
N GLN A 29 5.29 -25.07 5.29
CA GLN A 29 4.96 -24.63 6.65
C GLN A 29 5.26 -23.15 6.91
N TRP A 30 6.30 -22.60 6.30
CA TRP A 30 6.69 -21.20 6.43
C TRP A 30 5.75 -20.22 5.70
N LEU A 31 4.88 -20.74 4.81
CA LEU A 31 3.79 -19.98 4.16
C LEU A 31 2.44 -20.15 4.86
N LYS A 32 2.35 -20.95 5.93
CA LYS A 32 1.08 -21.14 6.65
C LYS A 32 0.82 -19.93 7.54
N THR A 33 -0.38 -19.36 7.42
CA THR A 33 -0.85 -18.27 8.27
C THR A 33 -1.68 -18.79 9.45
N ASP A 34 -1.55 -18.15 10.60
CA ASP A 34 -2.35 -18.45 11.78
C ASP A 34 -3.83 -18.11 11.58
N GLN A 35 -4.71 -18.63 12.45
CA GLN A 35 -6.16 -18.38 12.38
C GLN A 35 -6.48 -16.88 12.55
N GLY A 36 -7.56 -16.44 11.86
CA GLY A 36 -8.01 -15.05 11.82
C GLY A 36 -8.52 -14.49 13.14
N LEU A 37 -9.07 -13.27 13.08
CA LEU A 37 -9.69 -12.57 14.22
C LEU A 37 -10.75 -13.41 14.91
N ALA A 38 -10.84 -13.28 16.24
CA ALA A 38 -11.92 -13.88 17.02
C ALA A 38 -13.29 -13.40 16.53
N ALA A 39 -14.28 -14.28 16.54
CA ALA A 39 -15.62 -13.96 16.09
C ALA A 39 -16.19 -12.79 16.93
N GLY A 40 -16.61 -11.69 16.26
CA GLY A 40 -17.20 -10.51 16.89
C GLY A 40 -16.24 -9.35 17.20
N GLU A 41 -14.94 -9.53 17.06
CA GLU A 41 -13.98 -8.44 17.27
C GLU A 41 -14.05 -7.40 16.14
N ARG A 42 -14.17 -6.10 16.52
CA ARG A 42 -14.05 -5.00 15.54
C ARG A 42 -12.60 -4.92 15.08
N PHE A 43 -12.38 -4.88 13.79
CA PHE A 43 -11.04 -4.81 13.24
C PHE A 43 -10.29 -3.55 13.67
N PHE A 44 -10.78 -2.38 13.29
CA PHE A 44 -10.30 -1.12 13.84
C PHE A 44 -11.09 -0.81 15.13
N ARG A 45 -10.36 -0.66 16.22
CA ARG A 45 -10.88 -0.37 17.56
C ARG A 45 -11.14 1.14 17.71
N PRO A 46 -11.95 1.58 18.68
CA PRO A 46 -12.12 3.01 18.96
C PRO A 46 -10.79 3.76 19.19
N VAL A 47 -9.79 3.10 19.79
CA VAL A 47 -8.46 3.71 20.01
C VAL A 47 -7.69 3.93 18.69
N ASP A 48 -7.87 3.08 17.70
CA ASP A 48 -7.25 3.23 16.37
C ASP A 48 -7.87 4.43 15.65
N TRP A 49 -9.20 4.59 15.75
CA TRP A 49 -9.91 5.78 15.25
C TRP A 49 -9.56 7.06 15.99
N LEU A 50 -9.20 6.97 17.29
CA LEU A 50 -8.68 8.11 18.04
C LEU A 50 -7.33 8.57 17.45
N ALA A 51 -6.42 7.65 17.14
CA ALA A 51 -5.14 7.98 16.50
C ALA A 51 -5.37 8.65 15.13
N PHE A 52 -6.32 8.14 14.32
CA PHE A 52 -6.75 8.75 13.07
C PHE A 52 -7.20 10.20 13.27
N ALA A 53 -8.15 10.42 14.21
CA ALA A 53 -8.76 11.73 14.42
C ALA A 53 -7.74 12.76 14.92
N ILE A 54 -6.92 12.40 15.91
CA ILE A 54 -5.86 13.28 16.44
C ILE A 54 -4.89 13.68 15.33
N THR A 55 -4.37 12.71 14.58
CA THR A 55 -3.39 12.96 13.51
C THR A 55 -3.99 13.80 12.39
N THR A 56 -5.19 13.44 11.91
CA THR A 56 -5.86 14.20 10.85
C THR A 56 -6.10 15.65 11.25
N LEU A 57 -6.60 15.87 12.49
CA LEU A 57 -6.89 17.22 12.97
C LEU A 57 -5.62 18.07 13.09
N ILE A 58 -4.55 17.53 13.71
CA ILE A 58 -3.29 18.25 13.87
C ILE A 58 -2.67 18.58 12.51
N ALA A 59 -2.64 17.60 11.59
CA ALA A 59 -2.11 17.81 10.24
C ALA A 59 -2.92 18.86 9.48
N LEU A 60 -4.26 18.76 9.49
CA LEU A 60 -5.13 19.70 8.79
C LEU A 60 -4.96 21.12 9.32
N VAL A 61 -4.91 21.30 10.65
CA VAL A 61 -4.66 22.62 11.26
C VAL A 61 -3.30 23.17 10.83
N GLY A 62 -2.23 22.36 10.89
CA GLY A 62 -0.90 22.77 10.45
C GLY A 62 -0.88 23.23 8.98
N TYR A 63 -1.52 22.47 8.10
CA TYR A 63 -1.61 22.81 6.68
C TYR A 63 -2.47 24.06 6.43
N CYS A 64 -3.62 24.19 7.08
CA CYS A 64 -4.46 25.40 6.93
C CYS A 64 -3.78 26.69 7.41
N LEU A 65 -2.87 26.59 8.40
CA LEU A 65 -2.10 27.75 8.86
C LEU A 65 -0.97 28.16 7.90
N THR A 66 -0.55 27.27 7.01
CA THR A 66 0.58 27.46 6.10
C THR A 66 0.22 27.33 4.62
N ILE A 67 -1.07 27.15 4.32
CA ILE A 67 -1.57 27.00 2.94
C ILE A 67 -1.26 28.25 2.11
N SER A 68 -0.84 28.04 0.86
CA SER A 68 -0.62 29.15 -0.08
C SER A 68 -1.93 29.90 -0.36
N PRO A 69 -1.95 31.23 -0.23
CA PRO A 69 -3.16 32.02 -0.50
C PRO A 69 -3.50 32.10 -1.98
N ASP A 70 -2.56 31.83 -2.88
CA ASP A 70 -2.67 31.95 -4.33
C ASP A 70 -1.80 30.93 -5.05
N LEU A 71 -1.69 31.04 -6.38
CA LEU A 71 -0.83 30.22 -7.21
C LEU A 71 0.62 30.27 -6.75
N THR A 72 1.27 29.13 -6.82
CA THR A 72 2.69 28.97 -6.55
C THR A 72 3.45 28.71 -7.86
N LEU A 73 4.74 28.40 -7.75
CA LEU A 73 5.55 27.90 -8.85
C LEU A 73 5.11 26.49 -9.28
N GLU A 74 5.83 25.90 -10.23
CA GLU A 74 5.54 24.59 -10.82
C GLU A 74 4.24 24.59 -11.65
N ASP A 75 3.49 23.50 -11.63
CA ASP A 75 2.31 23.32 -12.49
C ASP A 75 1.02 23.91 -11.88
N SER A 76 1.12 24.67 -10.79
CA SER A 76 -0.04 25.11 -10.02
C SER A 76 -1.07 25.91 -10.82
N GLY A 77 -0.61 26.74 -11.77
CA GLY A 77 -1.48 27.52 -12.64
C GLY A 77 -2.28 26.64 -13.61
N GLU A 78 -1.62 25.71 -14.26
CA GLU A 78 -2.22 24.72 -15.16
C GLU A 78 -3.25 23.86 -14.42
N LEU A 79 -2.83 23.29 -13.28
CA LEU A 79 -3.64 22.43 -12.46
C LEU A 79 -4.89 23.14 -11.89
N ALA A 80 -4.76 24.42 -11.51
CA ALA A 80 -5.90 25.24 -11.05
C ALA A 80 -6.93 25.47 -12.18
N VAL A 81 -6.47 25.73 -13.42
CA VAL A 81 -7.34 25.88 -14.60
C VAL A 81 -8.04 24.54 -14.91
N ALA A 82 -7.28 23.42 -14.90
CA ALA A 82 -7.86 22.10 -15.09
C ALA A 82 -8.97 21.80 -14.06
N SER A 83 -8.71 22.14 -12.78
CA SER A 83 -9.68 21.97 -11.71
C SER A 83 -10.93 22.82 -11.90
N MET A 84 -10.78 24.10 -12.24
CA MET A 84 -11.91 25.04 -12.41
C MET A 84 -12.89 24.60 -13.51
N TYR A 85 -12.36 24.11 -14.63
CA TYR A 85 -13.16 23.78 -15.82
C TYR A 85 -13.38 22.28 -16.01
N ALA A 86 -13.04 21.45 -15.04
CA ALA A 86 -13.04 19.99 -15.20
C ALA A 86 -12.33 19.56 -16.52
N GLY A 87 -11.18 20.17 -16.79
CA GLY A 87 -10.41 19.99 -18.01
C GLY A 87 -9.49 18.77 -17.99
N VAL A 88 -8.56 18.73 -18.95
CA VAL A 88 -7.53 17.67 -19.03
C VAL A 88 -6.16 18.32 -18.89
N PRO A 89 -5.48 18.22 -17.74
CA PRO A 89 -4.12 18.72 -17.55
C PRO A 89 -3.09 17.86 -18.31
N HIS A 90 -1.81 18.23 -18.20
CA HIS A 90 -0.71 17.53 -18.85
C HIS A 90 -0.71 16.01 -18.56
N PRO A 91 -0.14 15.18 -19.47
CA PRO A 91 -0.10 13.73 -19.31
C PRO A 91 0.50 13.27 -17.96
N PRO A 92 -0.16 12.33 -17.27
CA PRO A 92 -1.20 11.43 -17.79
C PRO A 92 -2.66 11.92 -17.61
N GLY A 93 -2.92 13.21 -17.38
CA GLY A 93 -4.25 13.80 -17.35
C GLY A 93 -5.00 13.70 -16.02
N TYR A 94 -4.46 13.03 -15.01
CA TYR A 94 -4.92 12.93 -13.61
C TYR A 94 -6.45 12.92 -13.39
N PRO A 95 -7.21 12.00 -14.00
CA PRO A 95 -8.66 12.09 -14.07
C PRO A 95 -9.35 12.11 -12.69
N VAL A 96 -8.91 11.31 -11.74
CA VAL A 96 -9.52 11.29 -10.40
C VAL A 96 -9.15 12.55 -9.62
N TRP A 97 -7.91 13.02 -9.75
CA TRP A 97 -7.47 14.25 -9.12
C TRP A 97 -8.26 15.45 -9.64
N THR A 98 -8.44 15.58 -10.96
CA THR A 98 -9.19 16.68 -11.57
C THR A 98 -10.65 16.71 -11.09
N LEU A 99 -11.32 15.53 -11.06
CA LEU A 99 -12.69 15.43 -10.52
C LEU A 99 -12.76 15.80 -9.04
N TYR A 100 -11.81 15.35 -8.24
CA TYR A 100 -11.72 15.63 -6.81
C TYR A 100 -11.53 17.14 -6.55
N THR A 101 -10.59 17.76 -7.23
CA THR A 101 -10.29 19.19 -7.06
C THR A 101 -11.41 20.08 -7.63
N TRP A 102 -12.01 19.70 -8.75
CA TRP A 102 -13.18 20.35 -9.30
C TRP A 102 -14.32 20.42 -8.26
N LEU A 103 -14.60 19.36 -7.51
CA LEU A 103 -15.59 19.40 -6.44
C LEU A 103 -15.24 20.46 -5.38
N PHE A 104 -13.97 20.70 -5.07
CA PHE A 104 -13.58 21.76 -4.15
C PHE A 104 -13.80 23.15 -4.76
N THR A 105 -13.58 23.34 -6.06
CA THR A 105 -13.87 24.63 -6.71
C THR A 105 -15.35 24.98 -6.69
N GLU A 106 -16.24 23.97 -6.77
CA GLU A 106 -17.68 24.16 -6.77
C GLU A 106 -18.29 24.26 -5.35
N LEU A 107 -17.81 23.42 -4.43
CA LEU A 107 -18.45 23.26 -3.10
C LEU A 107 -17.90 24.21 -2.04
N VAL A 108 -16.66 24.71 -2.19
CA VAL A 108 -16.01 25.57 -1.20
C VAL A 108 -16.19 27.04 -1.58
N PRO A 109 -17.04 27.81 -0.88
CA PRO A 109 -17.40 29.18 -1.30
C PRO A 109 -16.47 30.26 -0.73
N ILE A 110 -15.17 29.94 -0.48
CA ILE A 110 -14.23 30.88 0.13
C ILE A 110 -13.00 31.06 -0.76
N SER A 111 -12.41 32.28 -0.70
CA SER A 111 -11.18 32.63 -1.40
C SER A 111 -11.22 32.41 -2.92
N ASN A 112 -10.05 32.43 -3.57
CA ASN A 112 -9.87 32.20 -5.00
C ASN A 112 -9.79 30.67 -5.33
N ILE A 113 -9.76 30.36 -6.62
CA ILE A 113 -9.72 28.97 -7.12
C ILE A 113 -8.43 28.25 -6.66
N ALA A 114 -7.27 28.92 -6.73
CA ALA A 114 -6.00 28.32 -6.33
C ALA A 114 -6.01 27.89 -4.86
N PHE A 115 -6.54 28.72 -3.97
CA PHE A 115 -6.72 28.37 -2.56
C PHE A 115 -7.63 27.17 -2.37
N ARG A 116 -8.76 27.09 -3.10
CA ARG A 116 -9.70 25.96 -2.98
C ARG A 116 -9.05 24.64 -3.41
N VAL A 117 -8.26 24.68 -4.47
CA VAL A 117 -7.51 23.50 -4.95
C VAL A 117 -6.39 23.13 -3.98
N ALA A 118 -5.63 24.11 -3.45
CA ALA A 118 -4.64 23.88 -2.41
C ALA A 118 -5.26 23.29 -1.14
N LEU A 119 -6.45 23.75 -0.75
CA LEU A 119 -7.21 23.18 0.37
C LEU A 119 -7.56 21.69 0.13
N SER A 120 -7.87 21.30 -1.11
CA SER A 120 -8.07 19.90 -1.45
C SER A 120 -6.81 19.06 -1.22
N SER A 121 -5.62 19.60 -1.56
CA SER A 121 -4.32 18.96 -1.27
C SER A 121 -4.10 18.80 0.24
N ALA A 122 -4.41 19.84 1.04
CA ALA A 122 -4.32 19.80 2.50
C ALA A 122 -5.22 18.72 3.11
N VAL A 123 -6.47 18.62 2.64
CA VAL A 123 -7.42 17.61 3.10
C VAL A 123 -6.95 16.20 2.73
N ALA A 124 -6.48 15.97 1.51
CA ALA A 124 -5.96 14.68 1.08
C ALA A 124 -4.73 14.25 1.90
N ALA A 125 -3.80 15.16 2.16
CA ALA A 125 -2.60 14.91 2.98
C ALA A 125 -2.96 14.59 4.44
N ALA A 126 -3.86 15.35 5.05
CA ALA A 126 -4.30 15.14 6.42
C ALA A 126 -5.01 13.78 6.58
N LEU A 127 -5.90 13.42 5.63
CA LEU A 127 -6.56 12.11 5.62
C LEU A 127 -5.57 10.97 5.39
N SER A 128 -4.57 11.14 4.54
CA SER A 128 -3.50 10.17 4.30
C SER A 128 -2.74 9.86 5.59
N SER A 129 -2.33 10.91 6.29
CA SER A 129 -1.60 10.83 7.56
C SER A 129 -2.45 10.18 8.67
N GLY A 130 -3.74 10.53 8.73
CA GLY A 130 -4.69 9.90 9.63
C GLY A 130 -4.90 8.41 9.34
N LEU A 131 -5.06 8.03 8.07
CA LEU A 131 -5.18 6.62 7.68
C LEU A 131 -3.91 5.84 7.98
N LEU A 132 -2.74 6.45 7.85
CA LEU A 132 -1.48 5.85 8.27
C LEU A 132 -1.47 5.63 9.80
N ALA A 133 -1.93 6.61 10.58
CA ALA A 133 -2.06 6.47 12.03
C ALA A 133 -3.03 5.35 12.43
N LEU A 134 -4.19 5.26 11.77
CA LEU A 134 -5.18 4.19 11.97
C LEU A 134 -4.58 2.81 11.71
N LEU A 135 -3.94 2.66 10.55
CA LEU A 135 -3.30 1.41 10.11
C LEU A 135 -2.18 1.01 11.06
N THR A 136 -1.28 1.95 11.36
CA THR A 136 -0.10 1.71 12.21
C THR A 136 -0.52 1.40 13.64
N SER A 137 -1.50 2.09 14.22
CA SER A 137 -2.04 1.80 15.55
C SER A 137 -2.53 0.34 15.64
N ARG A 138 -3.32 -0.10 14.65
CA ARG A 138 -3.82 -1.49 14.65
C ARG A 138 -2.73 -2.51 14.40
N ALA A 139 -1.85 -2.27 13.43
CA ALA A 139 -0.78 -3.18 13.08
C ALA A 139 0.26 -3.31 14.19
N SER A 140 0.64 -2.22 14.86
CA SER A 140 1.55 -2.23 16.01
C SER A 140 1.06 -3.13 17.13
N SER A 141 -0.25 -3.04 17.46
CA SER A 141 -0.84 -3.94 18.48
C SER A 141 -0.67 -5.40 18.08
N ARG A 142 -0.97 -5.74 16.82
CA ARG A 142 -0.84 -7.11 16.34
C ARG A 142 0.61 -7.60 16.30
N ILE A 143 1.55 -6.75 15.92
CA ILE A 143 2.98 -7.07 15.94
C ILE A 143 3.43 -7.35 17.36
N VAL A 144 3.11 -6.50 18.32
CA VAL A 144 3.47 -6.69 19.73
C VAL A 144 2.82 -7.96 20.30
N GLU A 145 1.51 -8.17 20.09
CA GLU A 145 0.77 -9.37 20.50
C GLU A 145 1.32 -10.66 19.84
N SER A 146 2.06 -10.56 18.76
CA SER A 146 2.62 -11.72 18.05
C SER A 146 3.94 -12.21 18.62
N ILE A 147 4.61 -11.42 19.46
CA ILE A 147 5.93 -11.70 20.02
C ILE A 147 5.77 -12.11 21.46
N SER A 148 6.12 -13.36 21.79
CA SER A 148 5.95 -13.94 23.12
C SER A 148 6.67 -13.19 24.24
N TRP A 149 7.71 -12.42 23.93
CA TRP A 149 8.41 -11.60 24.94
C TRP A 149 7.51 -10.54 25.57
N PHE A 150 6.43 -10.14 24.90
CA PHE A 150 5.49 -9.12 25.34
C PHE A 150 4.22 -9.71 25.97
N ASP A 151 4.16 -11.06 26.15
CA ASP A 151 3.06 -11.72 26.82
C ASP A 151 2.93 -11.20 28.27
N GLY A 152 1.70 -10.88 28.67
CA GLY A 152 1.42 -10.33 30.00
C GLY A 152 1.46 -8.80 30.12
N MET A 153 1.68 -8.07 29.02
CA MET A 153 1.50 -6.62 29.01
C MET A 153 0.04 -6.25 29.30
N ALA A 154 -0.18 -5.28 30.21
CA ALA A 154 -1.51 -4.83 30.57
C ALA A 154 -2.25 -4.26 29.32
N GLU A 155 -3.50 -4.67 29.10
CA GLU A 155 -4.30 -4.30 27.93
C GLU A 155 -4.42 -2.78 27.73
N HIS A 156 -4.59 -2.02 28.83
CA HIS A 156 -4.68 -0.56 28.75
C HIS A 156 -3.37 0.09 28.26
N LEU A 157 -2.22 -0.51 28.63
CA LEU A 157 -0.91 -0.06 28.17
C LEU A 157 -0.72 -0.38 26.69
N ALA A 158 -1.03 -1.60 26.27
CA ALA A 158 -0.99 -2.00 24.86
C ALA A 158 -1.84 -1.06 23.97
N LYS A 159 -3.03 -0.67 24.45
CA LYS A 159 -3.90 0.30 23.76
C LYS A 159 -3.26 1.69 23.66
N ARG A 160 -2.64 2.19 24.74
CA ARG A 160 -1.94 3.49 24.74
C ARG A 160 -0.75 3.49 23.79
N LEU A 161 0.07 2.45 23.82
CA LEU A 161 1.22 2.29 22.94
C LEU A 161 0.79 2.24 21.46
N ALA A 162 -0.32 1.59 21.15
CA ALA A 162 -0.88 1.55 19.82
C ALA A 162 -1.24 2.96 19.31
N VAL A 163 -1.94 3.78 20.13
CA VAL A 163 -2.27 5.16 19.76
C VAL A 163 -1.02 5.99 19.55
N VAL A 164 -0.05 5.93 20.48
CA VAL A 164 1.23 6.66 20.35
C VAL A 164 1.94 6.28 19.04
N SER A 165 2.06 4.98 18.75
CA SER A 165 2.70 4.48 17.55
C SER A 165 2.01 4.97 16.28
N GLY A 166 0.67 4.94 16.28
CA GLY A 166 -0.14 5.45 15.18
C GLY A 166 0.09 6.95 14.98
N CYS A 167 -0.02 7.74 16.04
CA CYS A 167 0.19 9.19 15.98
C CYS A 167 1.62 9.52 15.52
N VAL A 168 2.64 8.83 16.03
CA VAL A 168 4.03 9.05 15.59
C VAL A 168 4.15 8.80 14.09
N ALA A 169 3.69 7.64 13.59
CA ALA A 169 3.76 7.35 12.15
C ALA A 169 3.03 8.40 11.30
N GLY A 170 1.79 8.73 11.68
CA GLY A 170 1.00 9.68 10.92
C GLY A 170 1.54 11.10 10.96
N LEU A 171 2.02 11.59 12.11
CA LEU A 171 2.60 12.92 12.24
C LEU A 171 3.98 13.02 11.58
N MET A 172 4.80 11.95 11.63
CA MET A 172 6.06 11.90 10.89
C MET A 172 5.82 12.01 9.38
N LEU A 173 4.78 11.38 8.85
CA LEU A 173 4.41 11.58 7.44
C LEU A 173 3.87 12.99 7.20
N ALA A 174 2.94 13.47 8.05
CA ALA A 174 2.30 14.78 7.87
C ALA A 174 3.29 15.93 7.83
N PHE A 175 4.29 15.88 8.71
CA PHE A 175 5.30 16.94 8.86
C PHE A 175 6.65 16.60 8.25
N SER A 176 6.73 15.55 7.41
CA SER A 176 7.86 15.38 6.51
C SER A 176 7.91 16.56 5.53
N GLY A 177 9.09 17.00 5.19
CA GLY A 177 9.29 18.19 4.35
C GLY A 177 8.53 18.11 3.04
N PHE A 178 8.56 16.92 2.42
CA PHE A 178 7.91 16.71 1.14
C PHE A 178 6.37 16.70 1.27
N MET A 179 5.80 15.89 2.18
CA MET A 179 4.34 15.84 2.33
C MET A 179 3.79 17.23 2.68
N TRP A 180 4.47 17.97 3.56
CA TRP A 180 4.04 19.31 3.94
C TRP A 180 4.06 20.27 2.75
N SER A 181 5.18 20.32 2.00
CA SER A 181 5.28 21.21 0.84
C SER A 181 4.17 20.98 -0.18
N GLN A 182 3.82 19.71 -0.45
CA GLN A 182 2.77 19.35 -1.40
C GLN A 182 1.35 19.50 -0.84
N ALA A 183 1.20 19.49 0.48
CA ALA A 183 -0.10 19.65 1.14
C ALA A 183 -0.62 21.08 1.13
N VAL A 184 0.28 22.07 0.98
CA VAL A 184 -0.08 23.50 1.13
C VAL A 184 -0.12 24.26 -0.20
N ILE A 185 0.04 23.57 -1.31
CA ILE A 185 -0.01 24.11 -2.68
C ILE A 185 -0.96 23.32 -3.58
N VAL A 186 -1.15 23.80 -4.81
CA VAL A 186 -1.92 23.09 -5.84
C VAL A 186 -1.05 22.01 -6.45
N GLU A 187 -1.25 20.74 -6.03
CA GLU A 187 -0.47 19.60 -6.50
C GLU A 187 -1.20 18.25 -6.42
N VAL A 188 -0.71 17.26 -7.21
CA VAL A 188 -1.36 15.95 -7.40
C VAL A 188 -0.93 14.89 -6.37
N TYR A 189 0.21 15.06 -5.72
CA TYR A 189 0.87 13.99 -4.97
C TYR A 189 0.13 13.58 -3.70
N THR A 190 -0.52 14.50 -3.01
CA THR A 190 -1.22 14.21 -1.75
C THR A 190 -2.41 13.27 -1.96
N LEU A 191 -3.16 13.42 -3.05
CA LEU A 191 -4.25 12.51 -3.41
C LEU A 191 -3.71 11.14 -3.86
N SER A 192 -2.54 11.10 -4.48
CA SER A 192 -1.88 9.85 -4.82
C SER A 192 -1.52 9.04 -3.58
N VAL A 193 -0.97 9.70 -2.53
CA VAL A 193 -0.70 9.06 -1.24
C VAL A 193 -1.99 8.62 -0.56
N LEU A 194 -3.07 9.42 -0.61
CA LEU A 194 -4.38 9.03 -0.07
C LEU A 194 -4.91 7.75 -0.75
N SER A 195 -4.78 7.66 -2.07
CA SER A 195 -5.19 6.48 -2.83
C SER A 195 -4.39 5.24 -2.39
N LEU A 196 -3.06 5.38 -2.23
CA LEU A 196 -2.20 4.31 -1.71
C LEU A 196 -2.59 3.90 -0.29
N MET A 197 -2.95 4.84 0.57
CA MET A 197 -3.45 4.51 1.91
C MET A 197 -4.75 3.71 1.87
N GLY A 198 -5.63 3.97 0.90
CA GLY A 198 -6.81 3.14 0.62
C GLY A 198 -6.43 1.70 0.28
N VAL A 199 -5.43 1.52 -0.59
CA VAL A 199 -4.87 0.19 -0.92
C VAL A 199 -4.37 -0.52 0.34
N LEU A 200 -3.49 0.13 1.11
CA LEU A 200 -2.84 -0.47 2.28
C LEU A 200 -3.83 -0.83 3.39
N CYS A 201 -4.78 0.05 3.70
CA CYS A 201 -5.81 -0.20 4.72
C CYS A 201 -6.70 -1.40 4.34
N CYS A 202 -7.13 -1.48 3.08
CA CYS A 202 -7.94 -2.58 2.59
C CYS A 202 -7.14 -3.88 2.51
N LEU A 203 -5.91 -3.82 2.00
CA LEU A 203 -5.01 -4.97 1.93
C LEU A 203 -4.71 -5.53 3.33
N TYR A 204 -4.31 -4.67 4.27
CA TYR A 204 -4.06 -5.09 5.65
C TYR A 204 -5.30 -5.70 6.29
N ARG A 205 -6.48 -5.10 6.10
CA ARG A 205 -7.74 -5.65 6.60
C ARG A 205 -8.00 -7.04 6.05
N TRP A 206 -7.71 -7.28 4.75
CA TRP A 206 -7.86 -8.57 4.12
C TRP A 206 -6.83 -9.59 4.63
N THR A 207 -5.56 -9.21 4.80
CA THR A 207 -4.52 -10.13 5.30
C THR A 207 -4.85 -10.67 6.69
N GLN A 208 -5.63 -9.93 7.49
CA GLN A 208 -6.05 -10.37 8.82
C GLN A 208 -7.24 -11.34 8.81
N ASP A 209 -8.03 -11.36 7.71
CA ASP A 209 -9.14 -12.29 7.52
C ASP A 209 -9.36 -12.49 6.00
N THR A 210 -8.63 -13.45 5.42
CA THR A 210 -8.61 -13.71 3.98
C THR A 210 -9.95 -14.26 3.44
N SER A 211 -10.89 -14.62 4.31
CA SER A 211 -12.25 -15.02 3.91
C SER A 211 -13.07 -13.84 3.41
N ARG A 212 -12.74 -12.63 3.83
CA ARG A 212 -13.47 -11.39 3.49
C ARG A 212 -12.95 -10.75 2.21
N MET A 213 -13.14 -11.42 1.09
CA MET A 213 -12.64 -11.04 -0.24
C MET A 213 -12.99 -9.60 -0.66
N ARG A 214 -14.10 -9.03 -0.16
CA ARG A 214 -14.48 -7.63 -0.46
C ARG A 214 -13.36 -6.63 -0.20
N TYR A 215 -12.53 -6.84 0.83
CA TYR A 215 -11.42 -5.93 1.14
C TYR A 215 -10.27 -6.06 0.14
N LEU A 216 -10.01 -7.27 -0.37
CA LEU A 216 -9.06 -7.44 -1.46
C LEU A 216 -9.55 -6.73 -2.72
N TYR A 217 -10.83 -6.88 -3.08
CA TYR A 217 -11.40 -6.19 -4.25
C TYR A 217 -11.37 -4.67 -4.10
N TRP A 218 -11.68 -4.13 -2.91
CA TRP A 218 -11.51 -2.70 -2.64
C TRP A 218 -10.05 -2.24 -2.70
N SER A 219 -9.10 -3.08 -2.26
CA SER A 219 -7.67 -2.78 -2.40
C SER A 219 -7.27 -2.66 -3.88
N PHE A 220 -7.71 -3.59 -4.74
CA PHE A 220 -7.44 -3.53 -6.18
C PHE A 220 -8.17 -2.36 -6.87
N PHE A 221 -9.39 -2.05 -6.46
CA PHE A 221 -10.10 -0.87 -6.96
C PHE A 221 -9.34 0.44 -6.62
N CYS A 222 -8.92 0.59 -5.37
CA CYS A 222 -8.08 1.72 -4.96
C CYS A 222 -6.74 1.74 -5.71
N PHE A 223 -6.18 0.57 -6.04
CA PHE A 223 -4.95 0.50 -6.82
C PHE A 223 -5.17 0.95 -8.28
N GLY A 224 -6.33 0.67 -8.86
CA GLY A 224 -6.76 1.27 -10.14
C GLY A 224 -6.89 2.80 -10.07
N ILE A 225 -7.40 3.33 -8.95
CA ILE A 225 -7.44 4.78 -8.68
C ILE A 225 -6.01 5.36 -8.57
N CYS A 226 -5.06 4.63 -7.93
CA CYS A 226 -3.66 5.06 -7.88
C CYS A 226 -3.09 5.30 -9.29
N LEU A 227 -3.38 4.43 -10.26
CA LEU A 227 -2.96 4.61 -11.64
C LEU A 227 -3.52 5.90 -12.24
N CYS A 228 -4.76 6.28 -11.91
CA CYS A 228 -5.42 7.49 -12.39
C CYS A 228 -4.93 8.79 -11.73
N ASN A 229 -4.32 8.69 -10.54
CA ASN A 229 -3.75 9.85 -9.84
C ASN A 229 -2.26 10.01 -10.14
N HIS A 230 -1.50 8.92 -10.07
CA HIS A 230 -0.06 8.96 -10.35
C HIS A 230 0.43 7.58 -10.84
N GLN A 231 0.77 7.49 -12.12
CA GLN A 231 1.10 6.21 -12.77
C GLN A 231 2.30 5.49 -12.17
N THR A 232 3.26 6.20 -11.56
CA THR A 232 4.43 5.57 -10.93
C THR A 232 4.07 4.61 -9.80
N LEU A 233 2.90 4.75 -9.19
CA LEU A 233 2.43 3.83 -8.16
C LEU A 233 2.18 2.40 -8.66
N ILE A 234 2.09 2.19 -9.98
CA ILE A 234 1.95 0.85 -10.58
C ILE A 234 3.10 -0.09 -10.21
N VAL A 235 4.30 0.44 -9.94
CA VAL A 235 5.46 -0.36 -9.56
C VAL A 235 5.23 -1.12 -8.24
N ALA A 236 4.29 -0.67 -7.39
CA ALA A 236 3.93 -1.36 -6.15
C ALA A 236 3.22 -2.72 -6.37
N ALA A 237 2.75 -3.02 -7.59
CA ALA A 237 1.97 -4.22 -7.90
C ALA A 237 2.64 -5.51 -7.38
N MET A 238 3.91 -5.72 -7.70
CA MET A 238 4.65 -6.92 -7.29
C MET A 238 4.78 -7.03 -5.77
N GLY A 239 4.93 -5.90 -5.08
CA GLY A 239 4.96 -5.84 -3.61
C GLY A 239 3.59 -6.20 -3.00
N ILE A 240 2.49 -5.71 -3.58
CA ILE A 240 1.11 -6.04 -3.18
C ILE A 240 0.86 -7.53 -3.36
N GLU A 241 1.25 -8.12 -4.50
CA GLU A 241 1.11 -9.55 -4.77
C GLU A 241 1.96 -10.41 -3.82
N THR A 242 3.14 -9.93 -3.43
CA THR A 242 3.95 -10.56 -2.39
C THR A 242 3.21 -10.58 -1.04
N ALA A 243 2.56 -9.48 -0.65
CA ALA A 243 1.74 -9.45 0.56
C ALA A 243 0.56 -10.43 0.47
N ILE A 244 -0.07 -10.55 -0.70
CA ILE A 244 -1.14 -11.53 -0.97
C ILE A 244 -0.59 -12.96 -0.85
N LEU A 245 0.59 -13.24 -1.39
CA LEU A 245 1.24 -14.55 -1.34
C LEU A 245 1.46 -15.01 0.11
N PHE A 246 1.96 -14.13 0.97
CA PHE A 246 2.20 -14.46 2.38
C PHE A 246 0.91 -14.56 3.20
N ALA A 247 -0.16 -13.86 2.81
CA ALA A 247 -1.45 -13.95 3.48
C ALA A 247 -2.30 -15.16 3.03
N HIS A 248 -2.26 -15.50 1.74
CA HIS A 248 -3.01 -16.60 1.13
C HIS A 248 -2.22 -17.22 -0.02
N PRO A 249 -1.34 -18.19 0.28
CA PRO A 249 -0.34 -18.71 -0.67
C PRO A 249 -0.89 -19.24 -2.00
N ARG A 250 -2.05 -19.94 -1.97
CA ARG A 250 -2.69 -20.43 -3.22
C ARG A 250 -3.15 -19.27 -4.10
N LEU A 251 -3.77 -18.27 -3.49
CA LEU A 251 -4.22 -17.09 -4.23
C LEU A 251 -3.04 -16.29 -4.79
N GLY A 252 -1.98 -16.08 -3.98
CA GLY A 252 -0.74 -15.45 -4.44
C GLY A 252 -0.11 -16.20 -5.61
N ARG A 253 0.01 -17.55 -5.50
CA ARG A 253 0.48 -18.39 -6.61
C ARG A 253 -0.30 -18.12 -7.91
N ASN A 254 -1.65 -18.01 -7.82
CA ASN A 254 -2.49 -17.79 -8.99
C ASN A 254 -2.28 -16.38 -9.57
N PHE A 255 -2.01 -15.33 -8.76
CA PHE A 255 -1.60 -14.01 -9.27
C PHE A 255 -0.28 -14.10 -10.04
N PHE A 256 0.76 -14.71 -9.45
CA PHE A 256 2.03 -14.91 -10.14
C PHE A 256 1.90 -15.76 -11.41
N THR A 257 0.97 -16.72 -11.44
CA THR A 257 0.68 -17.53 -12.64
C THR A 257 0.04 -16.68 -13.73
N VAL A 258 -0.92 -15.81 -13.39
CA VAL A 258 -1.54 -14.90 -14.37
C VAL A 258 -0.49 -13.94 -14.94
N ASN A 259 0.37 -13.36 -14.12
CA ASN A 259 1.45 -12.48 -14.59
C ASN A 259 2.44 -13.24 -15.49
N SER A 260 2.74 -14.51 -15.17
CA SER A 260 3.57 -15.38 -16.01
C SER A 260 2.93 -15.61 -17.39
N ILE A 261 1.63 -15.85 -17.43
CA ILE A 261 0.87 -16.01 -18.69
C ILE A 261 0.89 -14.70 -19.48
N VAL A 262 0.64 -13.56 -18.84
CA VAL A 262 0.68 -12.24 -19.50
C VAL A 262 2.08 -11.97 -20.07
N TYR A 263 3.13 -12.23 -19.30
CA TYR A 263 4.50 -12.11 -19.79
C TYR A 263 4.77 -12.98 -21.02
N LEU A 264 4.37 -14.26 -20.99
CA LEU A 264 4.57 -15.17 -22.11
C LEU A 264 3.79 -14.75 -23.35
N VAL A 265 2.54 -14.28 -23.19
CA VAL A 265 1.74 -13.76 -24.30
C VAL A 265 2.42 -12.54 -24.93
N ILE A 266 2.86 -11.57 -24.12
CA ILE A 266 3.58 -10.39 -24.63
C ILE A 266 4.88 -10.81 -25.31
N LEU A 267 5.64 -11.75 -24.73
CA LEU A 267 6.87 -12.27 -25.30
C LEU A 267 6.64 -12.89 -26.70
N VAL A 268 5.57 -13.69 -26.84
CA VAL A 268 5.20 -14.28 -28.14
C VAL A 268 4.86 -13.19 -29.15
N LEU A 269 4.06 -12.18 -28.74
CA LEU A 269 3.71 -11.05 -29.62
C LEU A 269 4.94 -10.22 -30.05
N MET A 270 5.93 -10.09 -29.17
CA MET A 270 7.22 -9.45 -29.51
C MET A 270 8.04 -10.30 -30.51
N ILE A 271 8.12 -11.63 -30.29
CA ILE A 271 8.88 -12.55 -31.18
C ILE A 271 8.22 -12.63 -32.55
N THR A 272 6.90 -12.49 -32.64
CA THR A 272 6.16 -12.50 -33.92
C THR A 272 6.07 -11.12 -34.60
N ASP A 273 6.81 -10.12 -34.09
CA ASP A 273 6.76 -8.72 -34.55
C ASP A 273 5.35 -8.09 -34.57
N SER A 274 4.42 -8.69 -33.81
CA SER A 274 3.04 -8.17 -33.70
C SER A 274 2.98 -6.91 -32.82
N ILE A 275 3.92 -6.75 -31.89
CA ILE A 275 4.10 -5.55 -31.06
C ILE A 275 5.59 -5.24 -30.92
N SER A 276 5.92 -3.96 -30.86
CA SER A 276 7.29 -3.47 -30.67
C SER A 276 7.43 -2.80 -29.29
N LEU A 277 7.18 -3.57 -28.22
CA LEU A 277 7.28 -3.05 -26.87
C LEU A 277 8.74 -2.72 -26.53
N PHE A 278 8.98 -1.48 -26.09
CA PHE A 278 10.31 -0.96 -25.75
C PHE A 278 11.32 -1.04 -26.93
N ALA A 279 10.85 -0.91 -28.18
CA ALA A 279 11.74 -0.84 -29.33
C ALA A 279 12.84 0.22 -29.08
N ASN A 280 14.09 -0.14 -29.35
CA ASN A 280 15.27 0.70 -29.12
C ASN A 280 15.58 1.08 -27.66
N ASN A 281 14.91 0.47 -26.66
CA ASN A 281 15.18 0.70 -25.25
C ASN A 281 15.64 -0.60 -24.55
N VAL A 282 16.88 -0.99 -24.80
CA VAL A 282 17.46 -2.23 -24.25
C VAL A 282 17.37 -2.32 -22.71
N PRO A 283 17.63 -1.27 -21.92
CA PRO A 283 17.48 -1.33 -20.48
C PRO A 283 16.04 -1.69 -20.04
N MET A 284 15.02 -1.10 -20.69
CA MET A 284 13.62 -1.44 -20.39
C MET A 284 13.26 -2.87 -20.79
N GLN A 285 13.79 -3.38 -21.90
CA GLN A 285 13.64 -4.79 -22.29
C GLN A 285 14.24 -5.72 -21.24
N ILE A 286 15.44 -5.41 -20.72
CA ILE A 286 16.08 -6.19 -19.66
C ILE A 286 15.19 -6.21 -18.42
N ILE A 287 14.67 -5.08 -17.96
CA ILE A 287 13.78 -5.01 -16.79
C ILE A 287 12.51 -5.83 -17.03
N PHE A 288 11.89 -5.70 -18.21
CA PHE A 288 10.71 -6.47 -18.57
C PHE A 288 10.98 -7.99 -18.49
N HIS A 289 12.11 -8.45 -19.03
CA HIS A 289 12.48 -9.87 -18.97
C HIS A 289 12.84 -10.32 -17.57
N LEU A 290 13.53 -9.51 -16.77
CA LEU A 290 13.84 -9.84 -15.38
C LEU A 290 12.58 -9.99 -14.54
N LEU A 291 11.61 -9.08 -14.67
CA LEU A 291 10.31 -9.16 -14.00
C LEU A 291 9.52 -10.39 -14.48
N GLY A 292 9.43 -10.60 -15.78
CA GLY A 292 8.72 -11.74 -16.35
C GLY A 292 9.32 -13.09 -15.91
N LEU A 293 10.64 -13.21 -15.93
CA LEU A 293 11.35 -14.41 -15.42
C LEU A 293 11.13 -14.59 -13.92
N SER A 294 11.10 -13.52 -13.12
CA SER A 294 10.81 -13.62 -11.70
C SER A 294 9.41 -14.18 -11.44
N PHE A 295 8.39 -13.74 -12.20
CA PHE A 295 7.04 -14.30 -12.12
C PHE A 295 7.01 -15.79 -12.48
N LEU A 296 7.69 -16.19 -13.55
CA LEU A 296 7.79 -17.60 -13.96
C LEU A 296 8.48 -18.46 -12.89
N LEU A 297 9.59 -17.99 -12.32
CA LEU A 297 10.34 -18.72 -11.30
C LEU A 297 9.51 -18.88 -10.02
N VAL A 298 8.89 -17.80 -9.53
CA VAL A 298 8.05 -17.85 -8.32
C VAL A 298 6.83 -18.74 -8.55
N SER A 299 6.12 -18.57 -9.67
CA SER A 299 4.96 -19.39 -10.02
C SER A 299 5.34 -20.86 -10.15
N GLY A 300 6.42 -21.17 -10.89
CA GLY A 300 6.94 -22.53 -11.07
C GLY A 300 7.32 -23.19 -9.76
N PHE A 301 8.05 -22.49 -8.88
CA PHE A 301 8.39 -22.97 -7.55
C PHE A 301 7.16 -23.32 -6.70
N LEU A 302 6.16 -22.44 -6.68
CA LEU A 302 4.93 -22.63 -5.90
C LEU A 302 4.07 -23.79 -6.46
N TRP A 303 4.02 -23.94 -7.78
CA TRP A 303 3.35 -25.08 -8.41
C TRP A 303 4.08 -26.39 -8.15
N MET A 304 5.41 -26.40 -8.24
CA MET A 304 6.24 -27.58 -7.91
C MET A 304 6.00 -28.01 -6.46
N ALA A 305 6.00 -27.07 -5.50
CA ALA A 305 5.70 -27.35 -4.10
C ALA A 305 4.29 -27.95 -3.91
N THR A 306 3.32 -27.57 -4.74
CA THR A 306 1.97 -28.14 -4.74
C THR A 306 1.97 -29.58 -5.29
N VAL A 307 2.70 -29.83 -6.39
CA VAL A 307 2.80 -31.15 -7.04
C VAL A 307 3.53 -32.17 -6.17
N VAL A 308 4.64 -31.77 -5.53
CA VAL A 308 5.39 -32.66 -4.61
C VAL A 308 4.48 -33.17 -3.50
N LYS A 309 3.68 -32.30 -2.89
CA LYS A 309 2.73 -32.71 -1.86
C LYS A 309 1.57 -33.56 -2.40
N ALA A 310 1.17 -33.36 -3.66
CA ALA A 310 0.18 -34.23 -4.31
C ALA A 310 0.73 -35.67 -4.47
N GLY A 311 2.03 -35.81 -4.73
CA GLY A 311 2.74 -37.11 -4.73
C GLY A 311 2.73 -37.83 -3.38
N GLU A 312 2.57 -37.09 -2.27
CA GLU A 312 2.40 -37.63 -0.92
C GLU A 312 0.94 -38.05 -0.61
N GLY A 313 0.07 -38.12 -1.61
CA GLY A 313 -1.33 -38.56 -1.48
C GLY A 313 -2.33 -37.42 -1.22
N ILE A 314 -1.91 -36.17 -1.31
CA ILE A 314 -2.73 -35.00 -1.05
C ILE A 314 -3.06 -34.31 -2.40
N SER A 315 -4.12 -34.75 -3.08
CA SER A 315 -4.53 -34.15 -4.36
C SER A 315 -5.16 -32.76 -4.20
N PRO A 316 -4.84 -31.80 -5.09
CA PRO A 316 -5.53 -30.50 -5.12
C PRO A 316 -7.02 -30.67 -5.39
N ASP A 317 -7.87 -29.95 -4.65
CA ASP A 317 -9.30 -29.89 -4.98
C ASP A 317 -9.50 -28.88 -6.12
N TRP A 318 -9.80 -29.37 -7.33
CA TRP A 318 -9.99 -28.54 -8.52
C TRP A 318 -11.07 -27.46 -8.34
N ARG A 319 -12.08 -27.72 -7.46
CA ARG A 319 -13.12 -26.73 -7.15
C ARG A 319 -12.60 -25.56 -6.33
N GLU A 320 -11.65 -25.82 -5.44
CA GLU A 320 -10.96 -24.75 -4.68
C GLU A 320 -10.01 -23.96 -5.58
N GLU A 321 -9.28 -24.65 -6.47
CA GLU A 321 -8.42 -24.01 -7.46
C GLU A 321 -9.20 -23.08 -8.39
N LEU A 322 -10.35 -23.54 -8.91
CA LEU A 322 -11.24 -22.73 -9.75
C LEU A 322 -11.78 -21.51 -8.98
N ARG A 323 -12.19 -21.69 -7.71
CA ARG A 323 -12.67 -20.57 -6.89
C ARG A 323 -11.57 -19.52 -6.65
N ASP A 324 -10.34 -19.95 -6.41
CA ASP A 324 -9.23 -19.03 -6.23
C ASP A 324 -8.85 -18.34 -7.55
N GLY A 325 -8.95 -19.03 -8.69
CA GLY A 325 -8.83 -18.41 -10.01
C GLY A 325 -9.89 -17.33 -10.27
N VAL A 326 -11.15 -17.60 -9.94
CA VAL A 326 -12.24 -16.61 -10.06
C VAL A 326 -11.98 -15.38 -9.18
N LYS A 327 -11.40 -15.54 -7.99
CA LYS A 327 -11.02 -14.39 -7.13
C LYS A 327 -9.96 -13.50 -7.79
N VAL A 328 -8.99 -14.07 -8.50
CA VAL A 328 -8.00 -13.29 -9.27
C VAL A 328 -8.70 -12.47 -10.35
N VAL A 329 -9.61 -13.10 -11.10
CA VAL A 329 -10.40 -12.39 -12.14
C VAL A 329 -11.18 -11.22 -11.54
N TRP A 330 -11.90 -11.43 -10.43
CA TRP A 330 -12.63 -10.34 -9.76
C TRP A 330 -11.71 -9.24 -9.23
N SER A 331 -10.50 -9.57 -8.77
CA SER A 331 -9.50 -8.57 -8.37
C SER A 331 -9.05 -7.75 -9.58
N GLY A 332 -8.80 -8.39 -10.73
CA GLY A 332 -8.48 -7.71 -11.98
C GLY A 332 -9.61 -6.79 -12.47
N LEU A 333 -10.87 -7.25 -12.38
CA LEU A 333 -12.05 -6.43 -12.71
C LEU A 333 -12.21 -5.24 -11.75
N ALA A 334 -11.93 -5.42 -10.46
CA ALA A 334 -11.95 -4.34 -9.50
C ALA A 334 -10.86 -3.28 -9.82
N TYR A 335 -9.64 -3.72 -10.15
CA TYR A 335 -8.58 -2.84 -10.63
C TYR A 335 -9.00 -2.08 -11.89
N ALA A 336 -9.53 -2.78 -12.90
CA ALA A 336 -10.04 -2.18 -14.13
C ALA A 336 -11.16 -1.17 -13.86
N GLY A 337 -12.05 -1.44 -12.89
CA GLY A 337 -13.09 -0.52 -12.43
C GLY A 337 -12.51 0.78 -11.84
N GLY A 338 -11.42 0.70 -11.06
CA GLY A 338 -10.70 1.87 -10.57
C GLY A 338 -9.97 2.61 -11.71
N ALA A 339 -9.33 1.89 -12.62
CA ALA A 339 -8.64 2.47 -13.77
C ALA A 339 -9.61 3.07 -14.82
N ALA A 340 -10.88 2.65 -14.83
CA ALA A 340 -11.89 3.16 -15.74
C ALA A 340 -12.18 4.66 -15.60
N PHE A 341 -11.72 5.30 -14.50
CA PHE A 341 -11.75 6.76 -14.41
C PHE A 341 -10.95 7.46 -15.51
N TYR A 342 -10.03 6.77 -16.21
CA TYR A 342 -9.40 7.31 -17.42
C TYR A 342 -10.40 7.65 -18.54
N LEU A 343 -11.60 7.03 -18.56
CA LEU A 343 -12.68 7.38 -19.47
C LEU A 343 -13.21 8.81 -19.28
N TYR A 344 -12.92 9.43 -18.13
CA TYR A 344 -13.17 10.85 -17.92
C TYR A 344 -12.46 11.71 -18.97
N MET A 345 -11.22 11.40 -19.36
CA MET A 345 -10.41 12.24 -20.24
C MET A 345 -11.06 12.46 -21.62
N PRO A 346 -11.49 11.42 -22.37
CA PRO A 346 -12.23 11.66 -23.61
C PRO A 346 -13.54 12.41 -23.41
N LEU A 347 -14.28 12.13 -22.34
CA LEU A 347 -15.54 12.81 -22.04
C LEU A 347 -15.32 14.31 -21.73
N ALA A 348 -14.36 14.64 -20.88
CA ALA A 348 -13.98 16.01 -20.60
C ALA A 348 -13.47 16.73 -21.85
N SER A 349 -12.64 16.09 -22.65
CA SER A 349 -12.11 16.65 -23.90
C SER A 349 -13.21 17.00 -24.92
N MET A 350 -14.35 16.27 -24.94
CA MET A 350 -15.49 16.54 -25.81
C MET A 350 -16.20 17.85 -25.46
N THR A 351 -16.10 18.37 -24.24
CA THR A 351 -16.68 19.66 -23.83
C THR A 351 -15.85 20.87 -24.25
N ASN A 352 -14.68 20.65 -24.87
CA ASN A 352 -13.71 21.68 -25.26
C ASN A 352 -13.33 22.64 -24.12
N PRO A 353 -12.87 22.14 -22.96
CA PRO A 353 -12.46 23.01 -21.86
C PRO A 353 -11.25 23.86 -22.26
N PRO A 354 -11.00 25.01 -21.60
CA PRO A 354 -9.84 25.86 -21.88
C PRO A 354 -8.51 25.13 -21.77
N LEU A 355 -8.43 24.13 -20.86
CA LEU A 355 -7.30 23.22 -20.74
C LEU A 355 -7.70 21.84 -21.22
N ASN A 356 -7.14 21.42 -22.34
CA ASN A 356 -7.50 20.16 -23.03
C ASN A 356 -6.24 19.53 -23.66
N TRP A 357 -5.34 19.08 -22.79
CA TRP A 357 -4.02 18.61 -23.21
C TRP A 357 -4.11 17.30 -24.00
N GLY A 358 -3.46 17.26 -25.17
CA GLY A 358 -3.43 16.08 -26.03
C GLY A 358 -4.74 15.77 -26.77
N TYR A 359 -5.82 16.50 -26.53
CA TYR A 359 -7.15 16.25 -27.14
C TYR A 359 -7.59 14.78 -27.07
N PRO A 360 -7.73 14.18 -25.86
CA PRO A 360 -7.98 12.74 -25.67
C PRO A 360 -9.38 12.28 -26.14
N ARG A 361 -10.19 13.14 -26.75
CA ARG A 361 -11.40 12.75 -27.48
C ARG A 361 -11.14 11.92 -28.75
N THR A 362 -9.91 11.95 -29.26
CA THR A 362 -9.44 11.07 -30.32
C THR A 362 -8.67 9.90 -29.72
N TRP A 363 -8.63 8.76 -30.42
CA TRP A 363 -7.87 7.58 -29.94
C TRP A 363 -6.37 7.89 -29.80
N ASP A 364 -5.79 8.55 -30.81
CA ASP A 364 -4.38 8.93 -30.80
C ASP A 364 -4.07 9.93 -29.68
N GLY A 365 -4.93 10.93 -29.47
CA GLY A 365 -4.80 11.89 -28.40
C GLY A 365 -4.94 11.24 -27.02
N PHE A 366 -5.87 10.29 -26.86
CA PHE A 366 -6.01 9.52 -25.64
C PHE A 366 -4.76 8.68 -25.35
N LEU A 367 -4.26 7.93 -26.33
CA LEU A 367 -3.05 7.13 -26.16
C LEU A 367 -1.82 8.01 -25.89
N HIS A 368 -1.68 9.15 -26.57
CA HIS A 368 -0.60 10.10 -26.33
C HIS A 368 -0.63 10.63 -24.88
N ALA A 369 -1.80 11.04 -24.40
CA ALA A 369 -1.94 11.51 -23.03
C ALA A 369 -1.70 10.36 -22.01
N PHE A 370 -2.34 9.21 -22.19
CA PHE A 370 -2.21 8.07 -21.30
C PHE A 370 -0.78 7.53 -21.22
N SER A 371 -0.10 7.40 -22.35
CA SER A 371 1.28 6.88 -22.44
C SER A 371 2.36 7.93 -22.10
N ARG A 372 1.98 9.16 -21.71
CA ARG A 372 2.91 10.26 -21.45
C ARG A 372 3.78 10.59 -22.68
N GLY A 373 3.21 10.53 -23.86
CA GLY A 373 3.94 10.65 -25.15
C GLY A 373 4.72 11.94 -25.35
N GLN A 374 4.44 13.01 -24.58
CA GLN A 374 5.23 14.25 -24.62
C GLN A 374 6.56 14.17 -23.86
N TYR A 375 6.73 13.18 -22.97
CA TYR A 375 7.94 13.05 -22.17
C TYR A 375 8.95 12.13 -22.86
N ALA A 376 10.23 12.37 -22.56
CA ALA A 376 11.28 11.46 -23.01
C ALA A 376 11.04 10.03 -22.52
N GLN A 377 11.41 9.06 -23.35
CA GLN A 377 11.32 7.65 -22.95
C GLN A 377 12.14 7.41 -21.69
N THR A 378 11.59 6.63 -20.76
CA THR A 378 12.28 6.18 -19.57
C THR A 378 13.56 5.44 -19.94
N ASN A 379 14.70 5.90 -19.46
CA ASN A 379 16.00 5.27 -19.66
C ASN A 379 16.57 4.81 -18.31
N PRO A 380 16.31 3.56 -17.89
CA PRO A 380 16.67 3.06 -16.57
C PRO A 380 18.17 3.12 -16.29
N THR A 381 18.52 3.12 -15.00
CA THR A 381 19.91 3.07 -14.52
C THR A 381 20.58 1.76 -14.97
N THR A 382 21.69 1.86 -15.66
CA THR A 382 22.49 0.70 -16.16
C THR A 382 23.83 0.58 -15.49
N SER A 383 24.34 1.65 -14.88
CA SER A 383 25.64 1.64 -14.19
C SER A 383 25.46 1.32 -12.72
N PHE A 384 26.21 0.32 -12.22
CA PHE A 384 26.22 -0.04 -10.81
C PHE A 384 26.73 1.09 -9.92
N GLY A 385 27.77 1.84 -10.36
CA GLY A 385 28.28 3.00 -9.63
C GLY A 385 27.19 4.07 -9.46
N LYS A 386 26.52 4.45 -10.57
CA LYS A 386 25.40 5.39 -10.51
C LYS A 386 24.25 4.90 -9.61
N PHE A 387 23.95 3.60 -9.62
CA PHE A 387 22.95 3.03 -8.74
C PHE A 387 23.30 3.21 -7.25
N ILE A 388 24.56 3.00 -6.88
CA ILE A 388 25.02 3.20 -5.51
C ILE A 388 24.90 4.68 -5.12
N ASP A 389 25.32 5.62 -5.99
CA ASP A 389 25.17 7.05 -5.74
C ASP A 389 23.69 7.44 -5.54
N GLN A 390 22.78 6.85 -6.34
CA GLN A 390 21.36 7.06 -6.21
C GLN A 390 20.79 6.50 -4.89
N ILE A 391 21.27 5.35 -4.40
CA ILE A 391 20.92 4.82 -3.08
C ILE A 391 21.33 5.79 -1.96
N PHE A 392 22.54 6.34 -2.03
CA PHE A 392 22.98 7.33 -1.05
C PHE A 392 22.12 8.61 -1.11
N MET A 393 21.85 9.11 -2.32
CA MET A 393 20.97 10.26 -2.54
C MET A 393 19.55 10.03 -1.96
N TYR A 394 18.98 8.84 -2.15
CA TYR A 394 17.68 8.49 -1.59
C TYR A 394 17.69 8.54 -0.05
N TRP A 395 18.71 7.94 0.58
CA TRP A 395 18.80 7.93 2.03
C TRP A 395 19.11 9.30 2.62
N GLU A 396 19.96 10.10 1.98
CA GLU A 396 20.19 11.50 2.33
C GLU A 396 18.85 12.27 2.29
N GLY A 397 18.10 12.16 1.20
CA GLY A 397 16.76 12.74 1.08
C GLY A 397 15.80 12.26 2.15
N ALA A 398 15.79 10.96 2.50
CA ALA A 398 14.94 10.44 3.56
C ALA A 398 15.32 10.97 4.95
N PHE A 399 16.62 11.17 5.25
CA PHE A 399 17.05 11.81 6.49
C PHE A 399 16.61 13.27 6.56
N ASP A 400 16.73 14.01 5.47
CA ASP A 400 16.28 15.40 5.39
C ASP A 400 14.76 15.52 5.56
N GLU A 401 14.00 14.66 4.87
CA GLU A 401 12.54 14.62 4.92
C GLU A 401 11.98 14.45 6.34
N PHE A 402 12.55 13.54 7.09
CA PHE A 402 12.06 13.26 8.44
C PHE A 402 12.70 14.11 9.53
N ASN A 403 13.61 14.99 9.23
CA ASN A 403 14.23 16.02 10.10
C ASN A 403 14.46 15.58 11.57
N ALA A 404 14.41 14.30 11.82
CA ALA A 404 14.55 13.63 13.10
C ALA A 404 15.21 12.27 12.87
N SER A 405 16.43 12.31 12.37
CA SER A 405 17.19 11.17 11.90
C SER A 405 17.24 10.00 12.88
N PHE A 406 17.24 10.26 14.19
CA PHE A 406 17.21 9.20 15.20
C PHE A 406 15.88 8.41 15.19
N LEU A 407 14.73 9.05 14.87
CA LEU A 407 13.45 8.33 14.74
C LEU A 407 13.44 7.41 13.50
N LEU A 408 14.15 7.77 12.46
CA LEU A 408 14.29 6.89 11.27
C LEU A 408 14.97 5.56 11.64
N LEU A 409 15.84 5.53 12.64
CA LEU A 409 16.44 4.28 13.13
C LEU A 409 15.41 3.31 13.72
N PHE A 410 14.29 3.82 14.24
CA PHE A 410 13.22 2.96 14.73
C PHE A 410 12.58 2.13 13.62
N ALA A 411 12.66 2.56 12.35
CA ALA A 411 12.19 1.76 11.22
C ALA A 411 12.94 0.43 11.06
N LEU A 412 14.13 0.29 11.63
CA LEU A 412 14.90 -0.97 11.62
C LEU A 412 14.41 -1.99 12.65
N LEU A 413 13.82 -1.53 13.77
CA LEU A 413 13.42 -2.43 14.85
C LEU A 413 12.43 -3.52 14.39
N PRO A 414 11.33 -3.23 13.67
CA PRO A 414 10.43 -4.29 13.22
C PRO A 414 11.11 -5.30 12.28
N ILE A 415 12.16 -4.90 11.54
CA ILE A 415 12.95 -5.81 10.72
C ILE A 415 13.79 -6.72 11.61
N CYS A 416 14.43 -6.19 12.67
CA CYS A 416 15.17 -6.98 13.64
C CYS A 416 14.28 -8.00 14.37
N PHE A 417 13.03 -7.64 14.64
CA PHE A 417 12.08 -8.50 15.36
C PHE A 417 11.30 -9.47 14.45
N ILE A 418 11.47 -9.43 13.14
CA ILE A 418 10.66 -10.18 12.17
C ILE A 418 10.67 -11.70 12.42
N TYR A 419 11.78 -12.24 12.91
CA TYR A 419 11.93 -13.66 13.20
C TYR A 419 11.01 -14.14 14.33
N TRP A 420 10.76 -13.30 15.35
CA TRP A 420 9.92 -13.62 16.51
C TRP A 420 8.44 -13.36 16.29
N MET A 421 8.08 -12.70 15.19
CA MET A 421 6.68 -12.45 14.83
C MET A 421 5.98 -13.73 14.39
N ARG A 422 4.66 -13.83 14.64
CA ARG A 422 3.82 -14.87 14.04
C ARG A 422 3.80 -14.74 12.52
N ASN A 423 3.49 -15.84 11.84
CA ASN A 423 3.56 -15.92 10.37
C ASN A 423 2.75 -14.80 9.66
N ARG A 424 1.61 -14.40 10.21
CA ARG A 424 0.76 -13.36 9.63
C ARG A 424 1.41 -11.99 9.68
N GLU A 425 1.90 -11.58 10.84
CA GLU A 425 2.56 -10.29 11.05
C GLU A 425 3.89 -10.26 10.31
N ARG A 426 4.61 -11.37 10.29
CA ARG A 426 5.81 -11.54 9.46
C ARG A 426 5.48 -11.38 7.97
N GLY A 427 4.40 -12.00 7.49
CA GLY A 427 3.93 -11.86 6.11
C GLY A 427 3.57 -10.43 5.75
N TRP A 428 2.94 -9.69 6.68
CA TRP A 428 2.67 -8.27 6.49
C TRP A 428 3.96 -7.44 6.41
N MET A 429 4.94 -7.70 7.28
CA MET A 429 6.24 -7.03 7.23
C MET A 429 6.98 -7.30 5.91
N ILE A 430 7.01 -8.56 5.45
CA ILE A 430 7.64 -8.92 4.16
C ILE A 430 6.89 -8.24 3.00
N GLY A 431 5.56 -8.23 3.02
CA GLY A 431 4.74 -7.58 2.01
C GLY A 431 5.01 -6.06 1.93
N THR A 432 5.01 -5.37 3.07
CA THR A 432 5.31 -3.93 3.11
C THR A 432 6.75 -3.62 2.73
N PHE A 433 7.70 -4.49 3.08
CA PHE A 433 9.10 -4.37 2.64
C PHE A 433 9.22 -4.54 1.11
N SER A 434 8.49 -5.48 0.52
CA SER A 434 8.45 -5.65 -0.93
C SER A 434 7.81 -4.44 -1.63
N ILE A 435 6.73 -3.86 -1.07
CA ILE A 435 6.13 -2.62 -1.57
C ILE A 435 7.15 -1.47 -1.50
N TYR A 436 7.88 -1.36 -0.37
CA TYR A 436 8.94 -0.37 -0.22
C TYR A 436 10.05 -0.53 -1.26
N LEU A 437 10.55 -1.74 -1.50
CA LEU A 437 11.57 -2.00 -2.52
C LEU A 437 11.08 -1.60 -3.92
N CYS A 438 9.81 -1.84 -4.23
CA CYS A 438 9.24 -1.40 -5.50
C CYS A 438 9.16 0.13 -5.60
N LEU A 439 8.68 0.80 -4.55
CA LEU A 439 8.46 2.26 -4.55
C LEU A 439 9.75 3.07 -4.31
N ALA A 440 10.78 2.48 -3.73
CA ALA A 440 12.08 3.12 -3.54
C ALA A 440 13.08 2.66 -4.62
N VAL A 441 13.47 1.37 -4.60
CA VAL A 441 14.59 0.88 -5.40
C VAL A 441 14.21 0.69 -6.87
N LEU A 442 13.12 -0.02 -7.16
CA LEU A 442 12.70 -0.24 -8.56
C LEU A 442 12.32 1.10 -9.22
N LEU A 443 11.58 1.95 -8.52
CA LEU A 443 11.21 3.26 -9.04
C LEU A 443 12.44 4.14 -9.30
N MET A 444 13.43 4.11 -8.41
CA MET A 444 14.70 4.85 -8.58
C MET A 444 15.47 4.38 -9.82
N ILE A 445 15.55 3.07 -10.04
CA ILE A 445 16.16 2.49 -11.24
C ILE A 445 15.44 3.00 -12.50
N LEU A 446 14.10 3.00 -12.49
CA LEU A 446 13.28 3.43 -13.62
C LEU A 446 13.39 4.93 -13.89
N LEU A 447 13.38 5.77 -12.86
CA LEU A 447 13.50 7.23 -12.99
C LEU A 447 14.91 7.67 -13.36
N ASN A 448 15.93 6.90 -12.96
CA ASN A 448 17.33 7.16 -13.23
C ASN A 448 17.77 8.61 -12.93
N PRO A 449 17.51 9.14 -11.73
CA PRO A 449 17.84 10.52 -11.39
C PRO A 449 19.33 10.79 -11.53
N ASN A 450 19.67 12.03 -11.92
CA ASN A 450 21.04 12.52 -11.83
C ASN A 450 21.35 12.90 -10.38
N ASN A 451 22.61 12.69 -9.98
CA ASN A 451 23.07 13.02 -8.63
C ASN A 451 23.52 14.51 -8.56
N ASP A 452 22.71 15.40 -9.11
CA ASP A 452 22.84 16.84 -8.95
C ASP A 452 21.59 17.39 -8.24
N LYS A 453 21.68 18.63 -7.75
CA LYS A 453 20.58 19.24 -6.99
C LYS A 453 19.28 19.28 -7.80
N HIS A 454 19.36 19.56 -9.09
CA HIS A 454 18.18 19.60 -9.96
C HIS A 454 17.52 18.23 -10.10
N GLY A 455 18.31 17.18 -10.36
CA GLY A 455 17.81 15.79 -10.43
C GLY A 455 17.21 15.32 -9.11
N GLN A 456 17.82 15.71 -7.97
CA GLN A 456 17.29 15.42 -6.63
C GLN A 456 15.94 16.11 -6.42
N ASP A 457 15.86 17.43 -6.65
CA ASP A 457 14.63 18.21 -6.43
C ASP A 457 13.48 17.72 -7.33
N MET A 458 13.77 17.39 -8.59
CA MET A 458 12.77 16.88 -9.54
C MET A 458 12.25 15.47 -9.21
N THR A 459 13.05 14.63 -8.56
CA THR A 459 12.70 13.22 -8.34
C THR A 459 12.23 12.90 -6.92
N ARG A 460 12.56 13.73 -5.92
CA ARG A 460 12.18 13.50 -4.51
C ARG A 460 10.66 13.34 -4.33
N VAL A 461 9.87 14.05 -5.13
CA VAL A 461 8.41 13.99 -5.13
C VAL A 461 7.86 12.58 -5.38
N PHE A 462 8.52 11.78 -6.22
CA PHE A 462 8.09 10.43 -6.56
C PHE A 462 8.31 9.42 -5.42
N PHE A 463 9.17 9.74 -4.46
CA PHE A 463 9.48 8.85 -3.33
C PHE A 463 8.56 9.02 -2.12
N ALA A 464 7.62 9.98 -2.13
CA ALA A 464 6.65 10.17 -1.06
C ALA A 464 5.91 8.89 -0.68
N ALA A 465 5.55 8.06 -1.68
CA ALA A 465 4.90 6.78 -1.47
C ALA A 465 5.78 5.76 -0.70
N SER A 466 7.10 5.74 -0.92
CA SER A 466 8.04 4.91 -0.15
C SER A 466 8.23 5.42 1.27
N HIS A 467 8.16 6.74 1.48
CA HIS A 467 8.24 7.36 2.80
C HIS A 467 7.03 7.01 3.70
N VAL A 468 5.88 6.70 3.13
CA VAL A 468 4.74 6.12 3.88
C VAL A 468 5.16 4.82 4.58
N MET A 469 5.93 3.96 3.91
CA MET A 469 6.42 2.71 4.50
C MET A 469 7.42 2.97 5.64
N LEU A 470 8.35 3.91 5.45
CA LEU A 470 9.31 4.30 6.48
C LEU A 470 8.60 4.86 7.72
N ALA A 471 7.64 5.78 7.53
CA ALA A 471 6.85 6.35 8.62
C ALA A 471 6.04 5.28 9.38
N MET A 472 5.45 4.32 8.67
CA MET A 472 4.75 3.18 9.26
C MET A 472 5.70 2.32 10.11
N TRP A 473 6.89 2.01 9.61
CA TRP A 473 7.88 1.21 10.34
C TRP A 473 8.48 1.96 11.53
N MET A 474 8.65 3.28 11.44
CA MET A 474 8.99 4.10 12.60
C MET A 474 7.95 3.94 13.73
N GLY A 475 6.66 3.99 13.39
CA GLY A 475 5.59 3.74 14.36
C GLY A 475 5.66 2.33 14.97
N PHE A 476 5.88 1.29 14.16
CA PHE A 476 6.07 -0.08 14.67
C PHE A 476 7.28 -0.17 15.60
N GLY A 477 8.40 0.47 15.23
CA GLY A 477 9.61 0.51 16.03
C GLY A 477 9.41 1.21 17.37
N VAL A 478 8.69 2.33 17.40
CA VAL A 478 8.34 3.03 18.64
C VAL A 478 7.51 2.12 19.56
N SER A 479 6.53 1.39 19.01
CA SER A 479 5.75 0.43 19.78
C SER A 479 6.62 -0.66 20.41
N LEU A 480 7.49 -1.28 19.61
CA LEU A 480 8.40 -2.33 20.06
C LEU A 480 9.36 -1.82 21.12
N PHE A 481 9.97 -0.66 20.91
CA PHE A 481 10.91 -0.06 21.85
C PHE A 481 10.26 0.27 23.20
N LEU A 482 9.10 0.92 23.18
CA LEU A 482 8.36 1.24 24.41
C LEU A 482 7.88 -0.03 25.11
N SER A 483 7.52 -1.08 24.39
CA SER A 483 7.16 -2.38 24.96
C SER A 483 8.35 -3.04 25.66
N LEU A 484 9.57 -2.95 25.13
CA LEU A 484 10.79 -3.44 25.78
C LEU A 484 11.08 -2.72 27.09
N ILE A 485 10.94 -1.39 27.13
CA ILE A 485 11.12 -0.61 28.37
C ILE A 485 10.19 -1.08 29.46
N HIS A 486 8.92 -1.27 29.13
CA HIS A 486 7.91 -1.67 30.13
C HIS A 486 8.08 -3.08 30.68
N ILE A 487 8.69 -4.00 29.94
CA ILE A 487 9.01 -5.35 30.42
C ILE A 487 10.20 -5.31 31.38
N SER A 488 11.18 -4.44 31.15
CA SER A 488 12.35 -4.31 32.02
C SER A 488 12.06 -3.65 33.35
N GLU A 489 11.02 -2.80 33.48
CA GLU A 489 10.66 -2.08 34.72
C GLU A 489 10.09 -2.97 35.85
N PRO A 490 9.25 -4.00 35.64
CA PRO A 490 8.72 -4.83 36.70
C PRO A 490 9.80 -5.58 37.49
N THR A 491 10.87 -5.98 36.85
CA THR A 491 12.02 -6.63 37.48
C THR A 491 12.78 -5.66 38.40
N ARG A 492 12.86 -4.39 38.04
CA ARG A 492 13.50 -3.35 38.83
C ARG A 492 12.68 -3.02 40.11
N ARG A 493 11.34 -2.93 40.02
CA ARG A 493 10.46 -2.70 41.18
C ARG A 493 10.42 -3.90 42.14
N ARG A 494 10.46 -5.14 41.63
CA ARG A 494 10.57 -6.34 42.49
C ARG A 494 11.94 -6.43 43.14
N GLY A 495 13.03 -6.09 42.45
CA GLY A 495 14.37 -6.03 43.00
C GLY A 495 14.53 -5.00 44.11
N MET A 496 13.91 -3.80 44.01
CA MET A 496 13.91 -2.78 45.05
C MET A 496 13.01 -3.16 46.22
N SER A 497 11.93 -3.91 46.02
CA SER A 497 11.07 -4.41 47.10
C SER A 497 11.77 -5.46 47.99
N TYR A 498 12.71 -6.24 47.44
CA TYR A 498 13.54 -7.16 48.20
C TYR A 498 14.74 -6.49 48.89
N ALA A 499 15.21 -5.34 48.39
CA ALA A 499 16.31 -4.59 48.98
C ALA A 499 15.90 -3.70 50.16
N VAL A 500 14.59 -3.49 50.39
CA VAL A 500 14.04 -2.70 51.49
C VAL A 500 13.62 -3.60 52.69
N VAL A 501 13.70 -4.91 52.56
CA VAL A 501 13.31 -5.90 53.59
C VAL A 501 14.51 -6.68 54.13
N CYS A 502 15.78 -6.29 53.81
CA CYS A 502 16.98 -6.81 54.46
C CYS A 502 17.65 -5.77 55.31
#